data_f35a5c2e4aa2de30aa65de42fcc3e125
#
_entry.id   f35a5c2e4aa2de30aa65de42fcc3e125
#
_cell.length_a   1.000
_cell.length_b   1.000
_cell.length_c   1.000
_cell.angle_alpha   90.00
_cell.angle_beta   90.00
_cell.angle_gamma   90.00
#
_symmetry.space_group_name_H-M   'P 1'
#
loop_
_entity.id
_entity.type
_entity.pdbx_description
1 polymer ?
#
loop_
_entity_poly.entity_id
_entity_poly.type
_entity_poly.pdbx_seq_one_letter_code
_entity_poly.pdbx_strand_id
1 'polypeptide(L)'
;MSFLCGYRIFNGTMDEAINKIIATREKVHVISGNPEVLYNGFYNELIYDNFTSQNSVIIPDGIGVIKPLRLKGHNIQKIAGIDLFMELLNKLDKDDSVYFLGASDDVLNIFIKNIRERYKNINIAGYHHGYIDIDNCNHIINDIKSKQPTIIFVAMGAPKQEIFITK
;
A
#
# COMPACT_ATOMS: atom_id res chain seq x y z
N MET A 1 -18.02 -10.44 0.90
CA MET A 1 -16.56 -10.65 0.76
C MET A 1 -16.31 -11.50 -0.47
N SER A 2 -15.26 -11.23 -1.21
CA SER A 2 -14.89 -11.97 -2.41
C SER A 2 -13.59 -12.70 -2.19
N PHE A 3 -13.51 -13.99 -2.58
CA PHE A 3 -12.30 -14.80 -2.42
C PHE A 3 -11.75 -15.21 -3.79
N LEU A 4 -10.45 -15.01 -3.97
CA LEU A 4 -9.70 -15.44 -5.14
C LEU A 4 -8.43 -16.16 -4.69
N CYS A 5 -8.30 -17.44 -5.04
CA CYS A 5 -7.12 -18.25 -4.73
C CYS A 5 -6.69 -18.18 -3.24
N GLY A 6 -7.63 -18.26 -2.31
CA GLY A 6 -7.34 -18.17 -0.88
C GLY A 6 -7.27 -16.74 -0.31
N TYR A 7 -7.07 -15.74 -1.15
CA TYR A 7 -7.01 -14.34 -0.72
C TYR A 7 -8.39 -13.72 -0.59
N ARG A 8 -8.56 -12.92 0.47
CA ARG A 8 -9.77 -12.12 0.71
C ARG A 8 -9.64 -10.77 -0.01
N ILE A 9 -10.30 -10.63 -1.15
CA ILE A 9 -10.30 -9.41 -1.95
C ILE A 9 -11.37 -8.44 -1.43
N PHE A 10 -10.98 -7.20 -1.25
CA PHE A 10 -11.90 -6.13 -0.89
C PHE A 10 -12.98 -5.98 -1.96
N ASN A 11 -14.24 -5.91 -1.53
CA ASN A 11 -15.38 -5.72 -2.42
C ASN A 11 -16.22 -4.55 -1.92
N GLY A 12 -15.88 -3.39 -2.38
CA GLY A 12 -16.52 -2.12 -2.06
C GLY A 12 -16.08 -1.04 -3.02
N THR A 13 -16.52 0.18 -2.78
CA THR A 13 -16.15 1.37 -3.54
C THR A 13 -14.80 1.94 -3.08
N MET A 14 -14.26 2.88 -3.83
CA MET A 14 -13.06 3.65 -3.46
C MET A 14 -13.25 4.35 -2.11
N ASP A 15 -14.39 5.04 -1.93
CA ASP A 15 -14.70 5.75 -0.68
C ASP A 15 -14.79 4.79 0.52
N GLU A 16 -15.38 3.62 0.35
CA GLU A 16 -15.43 2.59 1.41
C GLU A 16 -14.04 2.06 1.75
N ALA A 17 -13.15 1.90 0.76
CA ALA A 17 -11.77 1.51 1.01
C ALA A 17 -11.01 2.58 1.81
N ILE A 18 -11.12 3.84 1.40
CA ILE A 18 -10.50 4.99 2.07
C ILE A 18 -11.01 5.11 3.51
N ASN A 19 -12.33 5.09 3.70
CA ASN A 19 -12.93 5.18 5.02
C ASN A 19 -12.47 4.05 5.93
N LYS A 20 -12.34 2.83 5.41
CA LYS A 20 -11.81 1.70 6.16
C LYS A 20 -10.36 1.91 6.58
N ILE A 21 -9.53 2.45 5.69
CA ILE A 21 -8.09 2.70 5.96
C ILE A 21 -7.94 3.80 7.01
N ILE A 22 -8.66 4.91 6.87
CA ILE A 22 -8.53 6.08 7.77
C ILE A 22 -9.17 5.81 9.15
N ALA A 23 -10.30 5.10 9.18
CA ALA A 23 -11.02 4.82 10.43
C ALA A 23 -10.31 3.79 11.33
N THR A 24 -9.38 3.03 10.79
CA THR A 24 -8.69 2.00 11.58
C THR A 24 -7.63 2.64 12.50
N ARG A 25 -7.59 2.20 13.75
CA ARG A 25 -6.56 2.60 14.73
C ARG A 25 -5.41 1.59 14.82
N GLU A 26 -5.55 0.48 14.13
CA GLU A 26 -4.54 -0.58 14.07
C GLU A 26 -3.71 -0.45 12.78
N LYS A 27 -2.54 -1.08 12.77
CA LYS A 27 -1.75 -1.15 11.54
C LYS A 27 -2.50 -1.96 10.49
N VAL A 28 -2.73 -1.37 9.33
CA VAL A 28 -3.34 -2.03 8.17
C VAL A 28 -2.37 -2.04 7.02
N HIS A 29 -2.18 -3.22 6.44
CA HIS A 29 -1.45 -3.37 5.19
C HIS A 29 -2.43 -3.34 4.01
N VAL A 30 -2.34 -2.30 3.18
CA VAL A 30 -3.11 -2.18 1.94
C VAL A 30 -2.28 -2.73 0.78
N ILE A 31 -2.81 -3.75 0.13
CA ILE A 31 -2.13 -4.48 -0.93
C ILE A 31 -2.80 -4.20 -2.27
N SER A 32 -2.04 -3.74 -3.26
CA SER A 32 -2.50 -3.64 -4.63
C SER A 32 -2.61 -5.04 -5.23
N GLY A 33 -3.81 -5.60 -5.16
CA GLY A 33 -4.10 -6.99 -5.54
C GLY A 33 -4.13 -7.17 -7.04
N ASN A 34 -2.97 -7.25 -7.67
CA ASN A 34 -2.79 -7.67 -9.04
C ASN A 34 -2.23 -9.11 -9.11
N PRO A 35 -2.28 -9.80 -10.26
CA PRO A 35 -1.86 -11.19 -10.36
C PRO A 35 -0.40 -11.44 -9.95
N GLU A 36 0.51 -10.53 -10.27
CA GLU A 36 1.93 -10.66 -9.93
C GLU A 36 2.16 -10.61 -8.41
N VAL A 37 1.57 -9.62 -7.75
CA VAL A 37 1.67 -9.45 -6.29
C VAL A 37 1.07 -10.65 -5.57
N LEU A 38 -0.13 -11.09 -5.97
CA LEU A 38 -0.79 -12.24 -5.35
C LEU A 38 -0.03 -13.55 -5.62
N TYR A 39 0.56 -13.71 -6.80
CA TYR A 39 1.37 -14.87 -7.15
C TYR A 39 2.62 -14.98 -6.26
N ASN A 40 3.30 -13.88 -5.97
CA ASN A 40 4.46 -13.86 -5.08
C ASN A 40 4.15 -14.38 -3.68
N GLY A 41 2.94 -14.15 -3.18
CA GLY A 41 2.49 -14.68 -1.90
C GLY A 41 2.46 -16.22 -1.85
N PHE A 42 2.17 -16.91 -2.95
CA PHE A 42 2.15 -18.38 -2.95
C PHE A 42 3.54 -19.02 -2.80
N TYR A 43 4.60 -18.29 -3.11
CA TYR A 43 5.98 -18.79 -3.06
C TYR A 43 6.77 -18.24 -1.88
N ASN A 44 6.13 -17.42 -1.04
CA ASN A 44 6.76 -16.83 0.14
C ASN A 44 5.76 -16.85 1.30
N GLU A 45 5.99 -17.74 2.27
CA GLU A 45 5.11 -17.95 3.41
C GLU A 45 4.90 -16.66 4.21
N LEU A 46 5.95 -15.86 4.41
CA LEU A 46 5.87 -14.60 5.13
C LEU A 46 4.93 -13.58 4.44
N ILE A 47 5.00 -13.51 3.10
CA ILE A 47 4.09 -12.65 2.30
C ILE A 47 2.67 -13.22 2.34
N TYR A 48 2.51 -14.54 2.21
CA TYR A 48 1.20 -15.20 2.25
C TYR A 48 0.49 -14.95 3.57
N ASP A 49 1.16 -15.16 4.68
CA ASP A 49 0.61 -14.95 6.02
C ASP A 49 0.22 -13.49 6.24
N ASN A 50 1.05 -12.56 5.77
CA ASN A 50 0.74 -11.15 5.81
C ASN A 50 -0.52 -10.83 4.98
N PHE A 51 -0.62 -11.33 3.74
CA PHE A 51 -1.75 -11.07 2.85
C PHE A 51 -3.07 -11.68 3.35
N THR A 52 -3.02 -12.80 4.06
CA THR A 52 -4.18 -13.49 4.64
C THR A 52 -4.55 -12.99 6.03
N SER A 53 -3.71 -12.17 6.63
CA SER A 53 -3.94 -11.55 7.93
C SER A 53 -5.26 -10.76 7.98
N GLN A 54 -5.84 -10.63 9.17
CA GLN A 54 -7.06 -9.82 9.38
C GLN A 54 -6.80 -8.32 9.16
N ASN A 55 -5.56 -7.89 9.36
CA ASN A 55 -5.12 -6.51 9.20
C ASN A 55 -4.67 -6.18 7.77
N SER A 56 -4.95 -7.05 6.81
CA SER A 56 -4.65 -6.82 5.41
C SER A 56 -5.89 -6.51 4.60
N VAL A 57 -5.78 -5.52 3.72
CA VAL A 57 -6.82 -5.09 2.78
C VAL A 57 -6.27 -5.22 1.37
N ILE A 58 -6.69 -6.26 0.65
CA ILE A 58 -6.29 -6.47 -0.75
C ILE A 58 -7.30 -5.76 -1.64
N ILE A 59 -6.90 -4.64 -2.24
CA ILE A 59 -7.75 -3.93 -3.21
C ILE A 59 -7.71 -4.61 -4.58
N PRO A 60 -8.84 -4.68 -5.30
CA PRO A 60 -8.92 -5.30 -6.63
C PRO A 60 -8.27 -4.40 -7.68
N ASP A 61 -6.96 -4.58 -7.90
CA ASP A 61 -6.19 -3.87 -8.90
C ASP A 61 -5.82 -4.80 -10.07
N GLY A 62 -6.26 -4.44 -11.24
CA GLY A 62 -5.96 -5.20 -12.44
C GLY A 62 -7.03 -6.22 -12.85
N ILE A 63 -7.11 -6.39 -14.18
CA ILE A 63 -8.16 -7.22 -14.83
C ILE A 63 -8.05 -8.70 -14.47
N GLY A 64 -6.83 -9.19 -14.16
CA GLY A 64 -6.60 -10.59 -13.78
C GLY A 64 -7.20 -10.98 -12.44
N VAL A 65 -7.50 -10.02 -11.56
CA VAL A 65 -8.22 -10.24 -10.30
C VAL A 65 -9.72 -9.99 -10.48
N ILE A 66 -10.08 -8.93 -11.21
CA ILE A 66 -11.48 -8.50 -11.38
C ILE A 66 -12.27 -9.49 -12.24
N LYS A 67 -11.72 -9.91 -13.39
CA LYS A 67 -12.43 -10.76 -14.34
C LYS A 67 -12.84 -12.12 -13.75
N PRO A 68 -11.96 -12.88 -13.06
CA PRO A 68 -12.36 -14.13 -12.42
C PRO A 68 -13.45 -13.96 -11.36
N LEU A 69 -13.39 -12.87 -10.58
CA LEU A 69 -14.40 -12.60 -9.56
C LEU A 69 -15.76 -12.25 -10.17
N ARG A 70 -15.78 -11.47 -11.25
CA ARG A 70 -17.03 -11.18 -12.00
C ARG A 70 -17.63 -12.43 -12.62
N LEU A 71 -16.81 -13.33 -13.16
CA LEU A 71 -17.30 -14.63 -13.68
C LEU A 71 -17.89 -15.52 -12.58
N LYS A 72 -17.47 -15.35 -11.33
CA LYS A 72 -18.09 -16.00 -10.16
C LYS A 72 -19.33 -15.26 -9.60
N GLY A 73 -19.83 -14.25 -10.29
CA GLY A 73 -21.02 -13.49 -9.92
C GLY A 73 -20.79 -12.36 -8.92
N HIS A 74 -19.54 -12.03 -8.59
CA HIS A 74 -19.26 -10.88 -7.72
C HIS A 74 -19.35 -9.56 -8.48
N ASN A 75 -20.10 -8.58 -7.94
CA ASN A 75 -20.09 -7.22 -8.45
C ASN A 75 -18.89 -6.47 -7.83
N ILE A 76 -17.73 -6.57 -8.47
CA ILE A 76 -16.49 -5.98 -8.00
C ILE A 76 -16.05 -4.82 -8.90
N GLN A 77 -15.67 -3.71 -8.28
CA GLN A 77 -15.13 -2.53 -8.95
C GLN A 77 -13.60 -2.54 -8.89
N LYS A 78 -12.96 -1.99 -9.91
CA LYS A 78 -11.51 -1.78 -9.90
C LYS A 78 -11.17 -0.65 -8.93
N ILE A 79 -10.18 -0.88 -8.07
CA ILE A 79 -9.52 0.14 -7.26
C ILE A 79 -8.04 0.05 -7.58
N ALA A 80 -7.53 0.98 -8.40
CA ALA A 80 -6.11 1.01 -8.73
C ALA A 80 -5.33 1.61 -7.55
N GLY A 81 -4.17 1.01 -7.25
CA GLY A 81 -3.32 1.46 -6.14
C GLY A 81 -2.92 2.93 -6.26
N ILE A 82 -2.64 3.41 -7.48
CA ILE A 82 -2.29 4.81 -7.72
C ILE A 82 -3.47 5.76 -7.48
N ASP A 83 -4.69 5.37 -7.86
CA ASP A 83 -5.86 6.19 -7.63
C ASP A 83 -6.18 6.26 -6.12
N LEU A 84 -6.10 5.12 -5.42
CA LEU A 84 -6.24 5.08 -3.97
C LEU A 84 -5.20 5.95 -3.25
N PHE A 85 -3.95 5.90 -3.71
CA PHE A 85 -2.88 6.76 -3.21
C PHE A 85 -3.24 8.26 -3.32
N MET A 86 -3.68 8.70 -4.50
CA MET A 86 -4.04 10.09 -4.74
C MET A 86 -5.25 10.53 -3.90
N GLU A 87 -6.26 9.67 -3.79
CA GLU A 87 -7.44 9.96 -2.98
C GLU A 87 -7.15 9.96 -1.48
N LEU A 88 -6.28 9.08 -0.98
CA LEU A 88 -5.81 9.14 0.40
C LEU A 88 -5.13 10.48 0.70
N LEU A 89 -4.20 10.93 -0.16
CA LEU A 89 -3.53 12.24 0.02
C LEU A 89 -4.54 13.41 0.06
N ASN A 90 -5.64 13.34 -0.70
CA ASN A 90 -6.70 14.35 -0.68
C ASN A 90 -7.52 14.34 0.62
N LYS A 91 -7.56 13.21 1.33
CA LYS A 91 -8.38 13.02 2.54
C LYS A 91 -7.61 13.23 3.84
N LEU A 92 -6.27 13.20 3.79
CA LEU A 92 -5.44 13.44 4.96
C LEU A 92 -5.54 14.90 5.40
N ASP A 93 -5.47 15.11 6.70
CA ASP A 93 -5.50 16.43 7.30
C ASP A 93 -4.12 16.82 7.89
N LYS A 94 -4.06 17.97 8.57
CA LYS A 94 -2.80 18.49 9.13
C LYS A 94 -2.23 17.66 10.28
N ASP A 95 -3.04 16.82 10.91
CA ASP A 95 -2.64 15.96 12.03
C ASP A 95 -2.09 14.62 11.53
N ASP A 96 -2.35 14.30 10.24
CA ASP A 96 -1.79 13.13 9.57
C ASP A 96 -0.38 13.40 9.05
N SER A 97 0.44 12.36 9.08
CA SER A 97 1.80 12.42 8.57
C SER A 97 2.11 11.23 7.66
N VAL A 98 2.87 11.49 6.61
CA VAL A 98 3.19 10.48 5.59
C VAL A 98 4.68 10.22 5.50
N TYR A 99 5.05 8.98 5.23
CA TYR A 99 6.42 8.58 4.90
C TYR A 99 6.44 7.94 3.51
N PHE A 100 7.37 8.34 2.66
CA PHE A 100 7.52 7.80 1.31
C PHE A 100 8.78 6.95 1.21
N LEU A 101 8.64 5.69 0.78
CA LEU A 101 9.75 4.77 0.57
C LEU A 101 9.68 4.19 -0.84
N GLY A 102 10.60 4.57 -1.71
CA GLY A 102 10.61 4.03 -3.08
C GLY A 102 11.34 4.92 -4.06
N ALA A 103 11.34 4.50 -5.32
CA ALA A 103 12.02 5.16 -6.44
C ALA A 103 13.54 5.34 -6.25
N SER A 104 14.21 6.00 -7.19
CA SER A 104 15.60 6.50 -7.03
C SER A 104 15.60 7.85 -6.33
N ASP A 105 16.77 8.27 -5.83
CA ASP A 105 16.92 9.57 -5.16
C ASP A 105 16.45 10.73 -6.03
N ASP A 106 16.84 10.75 -7.31
CA ASP A 106 16.46 11.83 -8.23
C ASP A 106 14.94 11.90 -8.44
N VAL A 107 14.32 10.74 -8.68
CA VAL A 107 12.85 10.65 -8.88
C VAL A 107 12.13 11.01 -7.60
N LEU A 108 12.59 10.51 -6.45
CA LEU A 108 11.99 10.79 -5.16
C LEU A 108 12.05 12.27 -4.80
N ASN A 109 13.18 12.94 -5.04
CA ASN A 109 13.32 14.37 -4.76
C ASN A 109 12.36 15.21 -5.61
N ILE A 110 12.21 14.89 -6.90
CA ILE A 110 11.23 15.54 -7.78
C ILE A 110 9.79 15.26 -7.29
N PHE A 111 9.50 14.01 -6.93
CA PHE A 111 8.20 13.61 -6.40
C PHE A 111 7.84 14.36 -5.13
N ILE A 112 8.74 14.45 -4.15
CA ILE A 112 8.54 15.17 -2.89
C ILE A 112 8.28 16.65 -3.13
N LYS A 113 9.02 17.27 -4.04
CA LYS A 113 8.77 18.67 -4.45
C LYS A 113 7.35 18.84 -4.98
N ASN A 114 6.92 17.98 -5.90
CA ASN A 114 5.58 18.03 -6.49
C ASN A 114 4.46 17.79 -5.45
N ILE A 115 4.68 16.85 -4.51
CA ILE A 115 3.73 16.62 -3.43
C ILE A 115 3.58 17.87 -2.55
N ARG A 116 4.68 18.51 -2.15
CA ARG A 116 4.65 19.74 -1.33
C ARG A 116 3.96 20.91 -2.04
N GLU A 117 4.12 21.00 -3.35
CA GLU A 117 3.48 22.06 -4.16
C GLU A 117 1.96 21.82 -4.28
N ARG A 118 1.56 20.56 -4.50
CA ARG A 118 0.16 20.19 -4.74
C ARG A 118 -0.65 20.05 -3.46
N TYR A 119 -0.05 19.51 -2.39
CA TYR A 119 -0.70 19.17 -1.12
C TYR A 119 -0.07 19.97 0.03
N LYS A 120 -0.40 21.26 0.12
CA LYS A 120 0.25 22.21 1.05
C LYS A 120 0.07 21.85 2.54
N ASN A 121 -0.96 21.09 2.88
CA ASN A 121 -1.31 20.73 4.26
C ASN A 121 -0.75 19.36 4.69
N ILE A 122 -0.13 18.59 3.78
CA ILE A 122 0.40 17.28 4.13
C ILE A 122 1.71 17.43 4.93
N ASN A 123 1.74 16.80 6.09
CA ASN A 123 2.96 16.64 6.87
C ASN A 123 3.77 15.45 6.33
N ILE A 124 4.91 15.72 5.68
CA ILE A 124 5.85 14.68 5.24
C ILE A 124 6.82 14.40 6.37
N ALA A 125 6.58 13.34 7.15
CA ALA A 125 7.43 12.92 8.26
C ALA A 125 8.82 12.47 7.79
N GLY A 126 8.90 11.89 6.59
CA GLY A 126 10.17 11.48 6.00
C GLY A 126 10.02 10.81 4.65
N TYR A 127 11.16 10.53 4.05
CA TYR A 127 11.22 9.78 2.79
C TYR A 127 12.60 9.15 2.61
N HIS A 128 12.67 8.04 1.88
CA HIS A 128 13.91 7.35 1.55
C HIS A 128 13.78 6.64 0.19
N HIS A 129 14.85 6.57 -0.59
CA HIS A 129 14.85 5.86 -1.86
C HIS A 129 14.62 4.35 -1.68
N GLY A 130 14.12 3.68 -2.73
CA GLY A 130 13.77 2.26 -2.69
C GLY A 130 14.91 1.28 -3.02
N TYR A 131 16.09 1.78 -3.41
CA TYR A 131 17.26 0.97 -3.71
C TYR A 131 18.04 0.63 -2.44
N ILE A 132 17.40 -0.14 -1.58
CA ILE A 132 17.91 -0.57 -0.28
C ILE A 132 18.18 -2.07 -0.26
N ASP A 133 19.10 -2.50 0.59
CA ASP A 133 19.28 -3.89 0.94
C ASP A 133 18.24 -4.27 2.02
N ILE A 134 17.34 -5.19 1.68
CA ILE A 134 16.27 -5.63 2.59
C ILE A 134 16.82 -6.32 3.84
N ASP A 135 17.94 -7.00 3.72
CA ASP A 135 18.53 -7.72 4.86
C ASP A 135 19.28 -6.78 5.81
N ASN A 136 19.61 -5.56 5.33
CA ASN A 136 20.32 -4.54 6.10
C ASN A 136 19.58 -3.19 6.12
N CYS A 137 18.26 -3.18 6.34
CA CYS A 137 17.42 -1.97 6.31
C CYS A 137 16.97 -1.48 7.70
N ASN A 138 17.57 -1.96 8.79
CA ASN A 138 17.18 -1.59 10.15
C ASN A 138 17.25 -0.08 10.43
N HIS A 139 18.18 0.64 9.81
CA HIS A 139 18.28 2.09 9.95
C HIS A 139 17.03 2.80 9.41
N ILE A 140 16.47 2.34 8.29
CA ILE A 140 15.23 2.89 7.70
C ILE A 140 14.03 2.55 8.59
N ILE A 141 13.95 1.31 9.07
CA ILE A 141 12.89 0.89 9.99
C ILE A 141 12.92 1.74 11.26
N ASN A 142 14.10 1.99 11.82
CA ASN A 142 14.26 2.83 13.01
C ASN A 142 13.90 4.30 12.74
N ASP A 143 14.23 4.83 11.56
CA ASP A 143 13.83 6.17 11.14
C ASP A 143 12.30 6.29 11.05
N ILE A 144 11.63 5.33 10.40
CA ILE A 144 10.17 5.27 10.33
C ILE A 144 9.56 5.17 11.73
N LYS A 145 10.07 4.27 12.58
CA LYS A 145 9.58 4.10 13.95
C LYS A 145 9.76 5.36 14.81
N SER A 146 10.84 6.10 14.62
CA SER A 146 11.09 7.34 15.37
C SER A 146 10.16 8.48 14.95
N LYS A 147 9.75 8.51 13.69
CA LYS A 147 8.88 9.55 13.11
C LYS A 147 7.39 9.25 13.25
N GLN A 148 7.04 7.99 13.51
CA GLN A 148 5.66 7.53 13.71
C GLN A 148 4.65 8.07 12.67
N PRO A 149 4.89 7.91 11.35
CA PRO A 149 3.97 8.42 10.36
C PRO A 149 2.62 7.72 10.44
N THR A 150 1.54 8.46 10.14
CA THR A 150 0.18 7.90 10.05
C THR A 150 0.08 6.89 8.90
N ILE A 151 0.71 7.21 7.77
CA ILE A 151 0.72 6.34 6.57
C ILE A 151 2.13 6.24 6.01
N ILE A 152 2.49 5.02 5.61
CA ILE A 152 3.72 4.74 4.86
C ILE A 152 3.35 4.30 3.46
N PHE A 153 3.83 5.02 2.45
CA PHE A 153 3.71 4.63 1.05
C PHE A 153 4.99 3.93 0.60
N VAL A 154 4.87 2.66 0.23
CA VAL A 154 6.01 1.84 -0.18
C VAL A 154 5.90 1.51 -1.67
N ALA A 155 6.89 1.92 -2.46
CA ALA A 155 6.93 1.78 -3.90
C ALA A 155 8.31 1.29 -4.38
N MET A 156 8.66 0.05 -4.01
CA MET A 156 9.95 -0.57 -4.32
C MET A 156 9.85 -1.68 -5.36
N GLY A 157 8.63 -1.98 -5.83
CA GLY A 157 8.33 -3.12 -6.69
C GLY A 157 8.19 -4.44 -5.92
N ALA A 158 7.35 -5.34 -6.47
CA ALA A 158 7.14 -6.68 -5.91
C ALA A 158 8.33 -7.59 -6.26
N PRO A 159 8.70 -8.53 -5.39
CA PRO A 159 8.19 -8.79 -4.03
C PRO A 159 8.87 -7.96 -2.92
N LYS A 160 9.79 -7.06 -3.29
CA LYS A 160 10.66 -6.33 -2.35
C LYS A 160 9.88 -5.49 -1.35
N GLN A 161 8.86 -4.75 -1.83
CA GLN A 161 8.02 -3.93 -0.97
C GLN A 161 7.21 -4.77 0.02
N GLU A 162 6.68 -5.91 -0.41
CA GLU A 162 5.92 -6.82 0.44
C GLU A 162 6.80 -7.38 1.57
N ILE A 163 8.01 -7.81 1.24
CA ILE A 163 9.00 -8.30 2.24
C ILE A 163 9.36 -7.18 3.22
N PHE A 164 9.56 -5.95 2.74
CA PHE A 164 9.87 -4.82 3.63
C PHE A 164 8.74 -4.55 4.63
N ILE A 165 7.49 -4.57 4.17
CA ILE A 165 6.33 -4.27 5.02
C ILE A 165 6.14 -5.32 6.14
N THR A 166 6.65 -6.54 5.97
CA THR A 166 6.57 -7.59 7.01
C THR A 166 7.61 -7.42 8.13
N LYS A 167 8.56 -6.52 8.00
CA LYS A 167 9.60 -6.23 9.01
C LYS A 167 9.16 -5.16 10.01
#